data_f613dfbc30a522f6f82c419adb897a9b
#
_entry.id   f613dfbc30a522f6f82c419adb897a9b
#
_cell.length_a   1.000
_cell.length_b   1.000
_cell.length_c   1.000
_cell.angle_alpha   90.00
_cell.angle_beta   90.00
_cell.angle_gamma   90.00
#
_symmetry.space_group_name_H-M   'P 1'
#
loop_
_entity.id
_entity.type
_entity.pdbx_description
1 polymer ?
#
loop_
_entity_poly.entity_id
_entity_poly.type
_entity_poly.pdbx_seq_one_letter_code
_entity_poly.pdbx_strand_id
1 'polypeptide(L)'
;MSSFLDTRISRRHLMAAAGTSLLASGIPALAKTPPPSDVGRKFLRSRRPMPFAGNTFVGHLEQQGDGYDSFDRVLNIYRELPEQRFANRFALLPPSSYHVTLLGGVNESDRAHGPWPSDLTRDHALADINADYLSRVKARAAPPLGACRFLVNPTAAKTGANDNLLIPLKPADTQTAQRLEAARQSLMTLTRLQRPEYTNFQFHISLAYLCDTLDAAEQTAYRTAVRGWLTQLAAAGPITVPRFHFCTFDDMYAFRTLHEV
;
A
#
# COMPACT_ATOMS: atom_id res chain seq x y z
N MET A 1 73.50 33.44 41.39
CA MET A 1 72.93 34.55 42.19
C MET A 1 71.44 34.21 42.31
N SER A 2 71.07 33.51 43.40
CA SER A 2 70.53 34.09 44.62
C SER A 2 69.24 34.86 44.36
N SER A 3 68.07 34.55 44.88
CA SER A 3 67.67 34.27 46.25
C SER A 3 66.17 33.89 46.21
N PHE A 4 65.72 32.83 46.81
CA PHE A 4 65.17 32.67 48.15
C PHE A 4 63.91 33.50 48.53
N LEU A 5 62.96 32.77 49.04
CA LEU A 5 61.96 32.98 50.13
C LEU A 5 60.54 33.25 49.64
N ASP A 6 59.49 32.81 50.25
CA ASP A 6 59.28 31.99 51.44
C ASP A 6 57.77 31.66 51.52
N THR A 7 57.50 30.55 52.06
CA THR A 7 56.33 29.99 52.65
C THR A 7 55.28 30.96 53.19
N ARG A 8 54.00 30.67 52.99
CA ARG A 8 53.02 30.61 54.09
C ARG A 8 51.78 29.78 53.73
N ILE A 9 51.64 28.71 54.44
CA ILE A 9 50.45 27.88 54.58
C ILE A 9 49.42 28.65 55.38
N SER A 10 48.20 28.75 54.91
CA SER A 10 47.03 29.11 55.75
C SER A 10 45.94 28.06 55.60
N ARG A 11 45.83 27.30 56.68
CA ARG A 11 44.65 26.43 56.94
C ARG A 11 43.48 27.31 57.23
N ARG A 12 42.37 27.13 56.51
CA ARG A 12 41.01 27.31 57.08
C ARG A 12 39.94 26.70 56.19
N HIS A 13 39.21 25.81 56.85
CA HIS A 13 37.81 25.42 56.67
C HIS A 13 37.44 24.46 55.52
N LEU A 14 37.46 23.19 55.91
CA LEU A 14 36.58 22.15 55.44
C LEU A 14 35.11 22.59 55.67
N MET A 15 34.35 22.79 54.59
CA MET A 15 32.88 22.72 54.62
C MET A 15 32.48 21.62 53.67
N ALA A 16 32.03 20.51 54.21
CA ALA A 16 31.39 19.43 53.48
C ALA A 16 30.02 19.93 53.00
N ALA A 17 29.89 20.22 51.71
CA ALA A 17 28.62 20.37 51.05
C ALA A 17 28.19 18.99 50.53
N ALA A 18 27.26 18.34 51.24
CA ALA A 18 26.56 17.16 50.77
C ALA A 18 25.64 17.59 49.60
N GLY A 19 26.13 17.50 48.38
CA GLY A 19 25.32 17.66 47.19
C GLY A 19 24.46 16.43 46.96
N THR A 20 23.17 16.53 47.29
CA THR A 20 22.16 15.56 46.88
C THR A 20 22.02 15.61 45.38
N SER A 21 22.69 14.68 44.68
CA SER A 21 22.44 14.44 43.27
C SER A 21 21.05 13.85 43.11
N LEU A 22 20.08 14.69 42.77
CA LEU A 22 18.80 14.24 42.22
C LEU A 22 19.10 13.55 40.89
N LEU A 23 19.14 12.23 40.89
CA LEU A 23 19.04 11.41 39.72
C LEU A 23 17.66 11.69 39.10
N ALA A 24 17.61 12.61 38.15
CA ALA A 24 16.47 12.74 37.25
C ALA A 24 16.38 11.44 36.45
N SER A 25 15.55 10.51 36.94
CA SER A 25 15.15 9.34 36.20
C SER A 25 14.39 9.83 34.96
N GLY A 26 15.12 10.08 33.88
CA GLY A 26 14.54 10.37 32.59
C GLY A 26 13.66 9.18 32.20
N ILE A 27 12.35 9.35 32.29
CA ILE A 27 11.39 8.41 31.70
C ILE A 27 11.79 8.35 30.21
N PRO A 28 12.21 7.18 29.69
CA PRO A 28 12.51 7.08 28.27
C PRO A 28 11.25 7.51 27.51
N ALA A 29 11.36 8.58 26.74
CA ALA A 29 10.28 8.97 25.84
C ALA A 29 9.99 7.74 24.97
N LEU A 30 8.82 7.14 25.16
CA LEU A 30 8.34 6.05 24.31
C LEU A 30 8.47 6.54 22.86
N ALA A 31 9.40 5.95 22.13
CA ALA A 31 9.60 6.25 20.72
C ALA A 31 8.24 6.06 20.03
N LYS A 32 7.64 7.15 19.56
CA LYS A 32 6.36 7.08 18.85
C LYS A 32 6.56 6.21 17.62
N THR A 33 5.90 5.08 17.59
CA THR A 33 5.85 4.23 16.39
C THR A 33 5.45 5.11 15.21
N PRO A 34 6.20 5.10 14.10
CA PRO A 34 5.83 5.88 12.93
C PRO A 34 4.42 5.49 12.48
N PRO A 35 3.64 6.44 11.97
CA PRO A 35 2.31 6.14 11.45
C PRO A 35 2.40 5.16 10.28
N PRO A 36 1.32 4.40 9.99
CA PRO A 36 1.24 3.59 8.79
C PRO A 36 1.52 4.42 7.54
N SER A 37 2.19 3.81 6.53
CA SER A 37 2.79 4.51 5.39
C SER A 37 1.81 5.29 4.49
N ASP A 38 0.54 4.90 4.49
CA ASP A 38 -0.51 5.55 3.69
C ASP A 38 -1.28 6.65 4.46
N VAL A 39 -0.97 6.85 5.76
CA VAL A 39 -1.54 7.95 6.57
C VAL A 39 -0.87 9.27 6.18
N GLY A 40 -1.69 10.28 5.88
CA GLY A 40 -1.23 11.57 5.35
C GLY A 40 -0.93 11.56 3.84
N ARG A 41 -1.12 10.42 3.17
CA ARG A 41 -0.93 10.26 1.72
C ARG A 41 -2.22 9.83 1.01
N LYS A 42 -2.82 8.72 1.40
CA LYS A 42 -4.09 8.20 0.85
C LYS A 42 -5.26 8.36 1.81
N PHE A 43 -4.98 8.31 3.10
CA PHE A 43 -5.99 8.39 4.15
C PHE A 43 -5.52 9.29 5.29
N LEU A 44 -6.47 9.96 5.94
CA LEU A 44 -6.24 10.57 7.24
C LEU A 44 -6.26 9.49 8.34
N ARG A 45 -5.65 9.79 9.49
CA ARG A 45 -5.78 8.93 10.68
C ARG A 45 -7.26 8.72 11.09
N SER A 46 -8.14 9.66 10.77
CA SER A 46 -9.59 9.55 10.94
C SER A 46 -10.28 8.59 9.96
N ARG A 47 -9.52 7.90 9.12
CA ARG A 47 -9.98 6.96 8.09
C ARG A 47 -10.71 7.60 6.90
N ARG A 48 -10.72 8.92 6.82
CA ARG A 48 -11.26 9.62 5.64
C ARG A 48 -10.25 9.55 4.48
N PRO A 49 -10.72 9.30 3.24
CA PRO A 49 -9.83 9.33 2.08
C PRO A 49 -9.27 10.72 1.88
N MET A 50 -8.07 10.78 1.32
CA MET A 50 -7.41 11.99 0.88
C MET A 50 -7.39 12.04 -0.65
N PRO A 51 -7.32 13.23 -1.25
CA PRO A 51 -7.05 13.36 -2.67
C PRO A 51 -5.78 12.60 -3.05
N PHE A 52 -5.91 11.68 -4.00
CA PHE A 52 -4.82 10.85 -4.51
C PHE A 52 -5.07 10.56 -5.99
N ALA A 53 -5.21 11.64 -6.77
CA ALA A 53 -5.56 11.53 -8.19
C ALA A 53 -4.46 10.84 -9.01
N GLY A 54 -4.87 9.97 -9.92
CA GLY A 54 -3.95 9.23 -10.77
C GLY A 54 -4.63 8.40 -11.84
N ASN A 55 -3.84 7.55 -12.48
CA ASN A 55 -4.31 6.55 -13.42
C ASN A 55 -3.65 5.18 -13.16
N THR A 56 -4.26 4.13 -13.68
CA THR A 56 -3.82 2.75 -13.46
C THR A 56 -4.45 1.80 -14.47
N PHE A 57 -3.84 0.63 -14.62
CA PHE A 57 -4.40 -0.49 -15.36
C PHE A 57 -4.79 -1.58 -14.37
N VAL A 58 -6.08 -1.84 -14.23
CA VAL A 58 -6.61 -2.75 -13.21
C VAL A 58 -7.69 -3.66 -13.77
N GLY A 59 -7.81 -4.84 -13.18
CA GLY A 59 -8.96 -5.71 -13.38
C GLY A 59 -9.84 -5.70 -12.13
N HIS A 60 -11.05 -5.17 -12.24
CA HIS A 60 -12.01 -5.17 -11.13
C HIS A 60 -12.55 -6.58 -10.87
N LEU A 61 -12.88 -6.86 -9.62
CA LEU A 61 -13.77 -7.97 -9.30
C LEU A 61 -15.19 -7.58 -9.71
N GLU A 62 -15.72 -8.27 -10.70
CA GLU A 62 -17.06 -7.95 -11.23
C GLU A 62 -18.16 -8.39 -10.27
N GLN A 63 -19.09 -7.48 -10.01
CA GLN A 63 -20.24 -7.71 -9.11
C GLN A 63 -21.39 -8.43 -9.81
N GLN A 64 -21.25 -8.77 -11.08
CA GLN A 64 -22.22 -9.47 -11.92
C GLN A 64 -21.49 -10.32 -12.96
N GLY A 65 -22.20 -11.27 -13.57
CA GLY A 65 -21.64 -12.12 -14.64
C GLY A 65 -20.60 -13.11 -14.13
N ASP A 66 -19.64 -13.47 -14.98
CA ASP A 66 -18.69 -14.56 -14.75
C ASP A 66 -17.69 -14.29 -13.61
N GLY A 67 -17.54 -13.04 -13.19
CA GLY A 67 -16.67 -12.64 -12.07
C GLY A 67 -17.35 -12.67 -10.70
N TYR A 68 -18.71 -12.82 -10.67
CA TYR A 68 -19.48 -12.63 -9.44
C TYR A 68 -19.06 -13.56 -8.29
N ASP A 69 -18.83 -14.82 -8.56
CA ASP A 69 -18.38 -15.79 -7.56
C ASP A 69 -17.10 -15.35 -6.82
N SER A 70 -16.15 -14.81 -7.59
CA SER A 70 -14.90 -14.29 -7.02
C SER A 70 -15.14 -13.05 -6.15
N PHE A 71 -16.04 -12.17 -6.61
CA PHE A 71 -16.43 -10.98 -5.87
C PHE A 71 -17.15 -11.35 -4.57
N ASP A 72 -18.17 -12.23 -4.61
CA ASP A 72 -18.95 -12.57 -3.41
C ASP A 72 -18.11 -13.25 -2.34
N ARG A 73 -17.17 -14.12 -2.72
CA ARG A 73 -16.22 -14.73 -1.78
C ARG A 73 -15.35 -13.69 -1.07
N VAL A 74 -14.85 -12.68 -1.80
CA VAL A 74 -14.07 -11.59 -1.21
C VAL A 74 -14.96 -10.67 -0.36
N LEU A 75 -16.21 -10.46 -0.77
CA LEU A 75 -17.20 -9.66 -0.06
C LEU A 75 -17.51 -10.21 1.34
N ASN A 76 -17.36 -11.52 1.58
CA ASN A 76 -17.53 -12.09 2.91
C ASN A 76 -16.56 -11.50 3.93
N ILE A 77 -15.31 -11.23 3.53
CA ILE A 77 -14.35 -10.55 4.41
C ILE A 77 -14.83 -9.13 4.75
N TYR A 78 -15.39 -8.40 3.77
CA TYR A 78 -15.95 -7.07 4.02
C TYR A 78 -17.12 -7.10 5.02
N ARG A 79 -17.96 -8.14 4.96
CA ARG A 79 -19.09 -8.34 5.90
C ARG A 79 -18.62 -8.66 7.33
N GLU A 80 -17.53 -9.43 7.46
CA GLU A 80 -17.00 -9.86 8.75
C GLU A 80 -16.04 -8.83 9.40
N LEU A 81 -15.40 -7.98 8.59
CA LEU A 81 -14.37 -7.05 9.07
C LEU A 81 -14.88 -6.07 10.13
N PRO A 82 -16.09 -5.47 10.04
CA PRO A 82 -16.61 -4.58 11.08
C PRO A 82 -16.76 -5.23 12.46
N GLU A 83 -16.93 -6.55 12.54
CA GLU A 83 -17.06 -7.31 13.78
C GLU A 83 -15.70 -7.54 14.49
N GLN A 84 -14.60 -7.23 13.80
CA GLN A 84 -13.26 -7.46 14.34
C GLN A 84 -12.86 -6.34 15.31
N ARG A 85 -12.24 -6.71 16.44
CA ARG A 85 -11.78 -5.74 17.44
C ARG A 85 -10.81 -4.69 16.91
N PHE A 86 -10.11 -4.98 15.82
CA PHE A 86 -9.16 -4.09 15.14
C PHE A 86 -9.79 -3.24 14.03
N ALA A 87 -11.08 -3.44 13.71
CA ALA A 87 -11.74 -2.78 12.57
C ALA A 87 -11.61 -1.26 12.58
N ASN A 88 -11.66 -0.65 13.77
CA ASN A 88 -11.54 0.80 13.96
C ASN A 88 -10.17 1.38 13.58
N ARG A 89 -9.16 0.54 13.34
CA ARG A 89 -7.84 0.98 12.88
C ARG A 89 -7.75 1.11 11.37
N PHE A 90 -8.74 0.60 10.64
CA PHE A 90 -8.71 0.51 9.19
C PHE A 90 -9.74 1.43 8.52
N ALA A 91 -9.35 2.01 7.38
CA ALA A 91 -10.28 2.56 6.39
C ALA A 91 -10.67 1.46 5.42
N LEU A 92 -11.93 1.00 5.48
CA LEU A 92 -12.46 -0.01 4.58
C LEU A 92 -12.64 0.60 3.20
N LEU A 93 -12.22 -0.15 2.17
CA LEU A 93 -12.49 0.21 0.79
C LEU A 93 -13.88 -0.25 0.37
N PRO A 94 -14.63 0.54 -0.42
CA PRO A 94 -15.87 0.10 -1.01
C PRO A 94 -15.66 -1.18 -1.84
N PRO A 95 -16.51 -2.19 -1.74
CA PRO A 95 -16.36 -3.42 -2.54
C PRO A 95 -16.31 -3.17 -4.05
N SER A 96 -16.96 -2.10 -4.53
CA SER A 96 -16.90 -1.67 -5.94
C SER A 96 -15.50 -1.24 -6.40
N SER A 97 -14.59 -0.97 -5.47
CA SER A 97 -13.19 -0.61 -5.79
C SER A 97 -12.24 -1.82 -5.78
N TYR A 98 -12.71 -3.03 -5.46
CA TYR A 98 -11.85 -4.20 -5.39
C TYR A 98 -11.31 -4.58 -6.76
N HIS A 99 -9.99 -4.64 -6.88
CA HIS A 99 -9.31 -4.89 -8.14
C HIS A 99 -7.96 -5.56 -7.94
N VAL A 100 -7.45 -6.11 -9.02
CA VAL A 100 -6.05 -6.55 -9.17
C VAL A 100 -5.33 -5.56 -10.07
N THR A 101 -4.22 -5.00 -9.61
CA THR A 101 -3.41 -4.08 -10.43
C THR A 101 -2.57 -4.86 -11.42
N LEU A 102 -2.71 -4.55 -12.71
CA LEU A 102 -1.82 -5.01 -13.78
C LEU A 102 -0.58 -4.11 -13.85
N LEU A 103 -0.80 -2.79 -13.96
CA LEU A 103 0.26 -1.78 -14.01
C LEU A 103 -0.22 -0.48 -13.35
N GLY A 104 0.49 -0.01 -12.32
CA GLY A 104 0.26 1.33 -11.78
C GLY A 104 0.75 2.40 -12.76
N GLY A 105 -0.07 3.38 -13.03
CA GLY A 105 0.28 4.53 -13.84
C GLY A 105 0.97 5.64 -13.05
N VAL A 106 0.63 6.88 -13.33
CA VAL A 106 1.11 8.07 -12.62
C VAL A 106 0.08 8.56 -11.60
N ASN A 107 0.52 9.23 -10.55
CA ASN A 107 -0.35 9.91 -9.61
C ASN A 107 0.26 11.24 -9.15
N GLU A 108 -0.60 12.17 -8.73
CA GLU A 108 -0.18 13.51 -8.31
C GLU A 108 0.67 13.49 -7.04
N SER A 109 0.39 12.59 -6.11
CA SER A 109 1.14 12.49 -4.86
C SER A 109 2.61 12.14 -5.08
N ASP A 110 2.91 11.37 -6.11
CA ASP A 110 4.25 10.90 -6.44
C ASP A 110 4.89 11.71 -7.60
N ARG A 111 4.24 12.80 -8.05
CA ARG A 111 4.68 13.62 -9.20
C ARG A 111 6.17 13.99 -9.14
N ALA A 112 6.65 14.40 -7.98
CA ALA A 112 8.03 14.89 -7.84
C ALA A 112 9.09 13.78 -7.99
N HIS A 113 8.80 12.57 -7.49
CA HIS A 113 9.82 11.52 -7.30
C HIS A 113 9.40 10.12 -7.81
N GLY A 114 8.11 9.92 -8.10
CA GLY A 114 7.60 8.64 -8.57
C GLY A 114 7.90 8.39 -10.06
N PRO A 115 7.53 7.21 -10.54
CA PRO A 115 7.62 6.86 -11.95
C PRO A 115 6.83 7.86 -12.81
N TRP A 116 7.44 8.24 -13.95
CA TRP A 116 6.90 9.22 -14.87
C TRP A 116 7.18 8.81 -16.32
N PRO A 117 6.29 9.13 -17.28
CA PRO A 117 6.55 8.85 -18.69
C PRO A 117 7.84 9.52 -19.16
N SER A 118 8.69 8.77 -19.87
CA SER A 118 10.01 9.28 -20.27
C SER A 118 9.93 10.34 -21.40
N ASP A 119 8.81 10.46 -22.06
CA ASP A 119 8.52 11.40 -23.14
C ASP A 119 7.72 12.63 -22.71
N LEU A 120 7.40 12.76 -21.39
CA LEU A 120 6.66 13.89 -20.84
C LEU A 120 7.43 14.53 -19.68
N THR A 121 7.38 15.84 -19.60
CA THR A 121 7.91 16.58 -18.47
C THR A 121 6.95 16.53 -17.28
N ARG A 122 7.44 16.76 -16.05
CA ARG A 122 6.64 16.60 -14.83
C ARG A 122 5.64 17.75 -14.57
N ASP A 123 5.64 18.78 -15.39
CA ASP A 123 4.68 19.89 -15.37
C ASP A 123 3.41 19.63 -16.20
N HIS A 124 3.40 18.56 -17.00
CA HIS A 124 2.17 18.17 -17.73
C HIS A 124 1.02 17.91 -16.74
N ALA A 125 -0.16 18.45 -17.08
CA ALA A 125 -1.35 18.19 -16.28
C ALA A 125 -1.71 16.70 -16.32
N LEU A 126 -2.19 16.14 -15.19
CA LEU A 126 -2.62 14.74 -15.14
C LEU A 126 -3.73 14.43 -16.16
N ALA A 127 -4.60 15.41 -16.43
CA ALA A 127 -5.66 15.28 -17.43
C ALA A 127 -5.11 15.03 -18.83
N ASP A 128 -4.04 15.73 -19.20
CA ASP A 128 -3.39 15.58 -20.52
C ASP A 128 -2.70 14.22 -20.63
N ILE A 129 -2.04 13.77 -19.55
CA ILE A 129 -1.44 12.42 -19.50
C ILE A 129 -2.52 11.34 -19.61
N ASN A 130 -3.65 11.52 -18.95
CA ASN A 130 -4.78 10.59 -19.04
C ASN A 130 -5.35 10.53 -20.46
N ALA A 131 -5.48 11.66 -21.13
CA ALA A 131 -5.95 11.74 -22.51
C ALA A 131 -4.95 11.08 -23.50
N ASP A 132 -3.66 11.34 -23.31
CA ASP A 132 -2.59 10.73 -24.09
C ASP A 132 -2.56 9.20 -23.91
N TYR A 133 -2.59 8.71 -22.66
CA TYR A 133 -2.64 7.27 -22.38
C TYR A 133 -3.88 6.62 -22.99
N LEU A 134 -5.04 7.25 -22.87
CA LEU A 134 -6.28 6.75 -23.47
C LEU A 134 -6.17 6.66 -25.00
N SER A 135 -5.57 7.67 -25.63
CA SER A 135 -5.32 7.68 -27.06
C SER A 135 -4.41 6.53 -27.50
N ARG A 136 -3.28 6.36 -26.81
CA ARG A 136 -2.31 5.27 -27.08
C ARG A 136 -2.94 3.89 -26.91
N VAL A 137 -3.73 3.70 -25.83
CA VAL A 137 -4.40 2.43 -25.56
C VAL A 137 -5.44 2.11 -26.62
N LYS A 138 -6.24 3.08 -27.04
CA LYS A 138 -7.22 2.90 -28.14
C LYS A 138 -6.58 2.60 -29.49
N ALA A 139 -5.40 3.15 -29.75
CA ALA A 139 -4.66 2.91 -30.99
C ALA A 139 -3.93 1.55 -31.01
N ARG A 140 -3.92 0.83 -29.88
CA ARG A 140 -3.24 -0.46 -29.75
C ARG A 140 -3.93 -1.52 -30.61
N ALA A 141 -3.16 -2.17 -31.48
CA ALA A 141 -3.69 -3.22 -32.36
C ALA A 141 -3.88 -4.59 -31.65
N ALA A 142 -3.27 -4.78 -30.47
CA ALA A 142 -3.38 -6.04 -29.74
C ALA A 142 -4.78 -6.20 -29.11
N PRO A 143 -5.34 -7.41 -29.10
CA PRO A 143 -6.63 -7.67 -28.44
C PRO A 143 -6.53 -7.43 -26.94
N PRO A 144 -7.67 -7.24 -26.24
CA PRO A 144 -7.72 -7.20 -24.78
C PRO A 144 -7.08 -8.42 -24.14
N LEU A 145 -6.53 -8.26 -22.93
CA LEU A 145 -5.89 -9.35 -22.18
C LEU A 145 -6.87 -10.51 -21.90
N GLY A 146 -8.16 -10.18 -21.69
CA GLY A 146 -9.19 -11.14 -21.33
C GLY A 146 -9.03 -11.68 -19.92
N ALA A 147 -9.82 -12.72 -19.59
CA ALA A 147 -9.87 -13.28 -18.24
C ALA A 147 -8.54 -13.85 -17.77
N CYS A 148 -8.18 -13.53 -16.53
CA CYS A 148 -7.04 -14.06 -15.82
C CYS A 148 -7.48 -14.69 -14.49
N ARG A 149 -6.85 -15.82 -14.12
CA ARG A 149 -7.14 -16.52 -12.88
C ARG A 149 -5.96 -16.40 -11.92
N PHE A 150 -6.26 -16.19 -10.65
CA PHE A 150 -5.27 -16.02 -9.59
C PHE A 150 -5.56 -17.00 -8.46
N LEU A 151 -4.52 -17.58 -7.89
CA LEU A 151 -4.60 -18.32 -6.63
C LEU A 151 -4.29 -17.35 -5.48
N VAL A 152 -5.04 -17.46 -4.40
CA VAL A 152 -4.67 -16.81 -3.14
C VAL A 152 -3.34 -17.37 -2.66
N ASN A 153 -2.44 -16.49 -2.19
CA ASN A 153 -1.11 -16.86 -1.72
C ASN A 153 -0.95 -16.54 -0.23
N PRO A 154 -1.48 -17.37 0.68
CA PRO A 154 -1.47 -17.10 2.12
C PRO A 154 -0.08 -16.88 2.71
N THR A 155 0.96 -17.50 2.12
CA THR A 155 2.34 -17.41 2.60
C THR A 155 2.97 -16.02 2.34
N ALA A 156 2.41 -15.24 1.41
CA ALA A 156 2.83 -13.87 1.13
C ALA A 156 2.06 -12.82 1.95
N ALA A 157 1.19 -13.25 2.86
CA ALA A 157 0.42 -12.33 3.70
C ALA A 157 1.32 -11.54 4.64
N LYS A 158 1.14 -10.21 4.63
CA LYS A 158 1.74 -9.31 5.60
C LYS A 158 0.71 -9.00 6.69
N THR A 159 1.08 -9.19 7.93
CA THR A 159 0.21 -9.02 9.10
C THR A 159 0.95 -8.37 10.26
N GLY A 160 1.89 -7.49 9.98
CA GLY A 160 2.58 -6.65 10.96
C GLY A 160 1.67 -5.56 11.53
N ALA A 161 2.16 -4.86 12.54
CA ALA A 161 1.41 -3.80 13.23
C ALA A 161 1.11 -2.58 12.34
N ASN A 162 1.76 -2.48 11.17
CA ASN A 162 1.64 -1.38 10.23
C ASN A 162 1.24 -1.83 8.81
N ASP A 163 0.78 -3.07 8.63
CA ASP A 163 0.42 -3.60 7.33
C ASP A 163 -1.05 -3.37 6.98
N ASN A 164 -1.31 -3.00 5.72
CA ASN A 164 -2.65 -2.91 5.17
C ASN A 164 -3.30 -4.29 5.02
N LEU A 165 -4.63 -4.34 5.00
CA LEU A 165 -5.36 -5.58 4.74
C LEU A 165 -5.42 -5.85 3.23
N LEU A 166 -4.66 -6.85 2.81
CA LEU A 166 -4.52 -7.27 1.42
C LEU A 166 -4.81 -8.77 1.29
N ILE A 167 -5.38 -9.17 0.16
CA ILE A 167 -5.40 -10.57 -0.29
C ILE A 167 -4.24 -10.75 -1.25
N PRO A 168 -3.13 -11.37 -0.85
CA PRO A 168 -2.01 -11.63 -1.75
C PRO A 168 -2.39 -12.73 -2.75
N LEU A 169 -2.00 -12.52 -4.00
CA LEU A 169 -2.35 -13.37 -5.13
C LEU A 169 -1.11 -13.79 -5.91
N LYS A 170 -1.23 -14.90 -6.62
CA LYS A 170 -0.28 -15.31 -7.68
C LYS A 170 -1.06 -15.81 -8.90
N PRO A 171 -0.52 -15.69 -10.12
CA PRO A 171 -1.15 -16.28 -11.30
C PRO A 171 -1.44 -17.76 -11.07
N ALA A 172 -2.58 -18.26 -11.56
CA ALA A 172 -3.02 -19.63 -11.32
C ALA A 172 -2.14 -20.68 -12.02
N ASP A 173 -1.53 -20.27 -13.14
CA ASP A 173 -0.68 -21.13 -13.98
C ASP A 173 0.37 -20.30 -14.74
N THR A 174 1.30 -21.00 -15.37
CA THR A 174 2.40 -20.39 -16.14
C THR A 174 1.90 -19.57 -17.33
N GLN A 175 0.85 -20.04 -18.01
CA GLN A 175 0.28 -19.33 -19.17
C GLN A 175 -0.31 -17.98 -18.74
N THR A 176 -1.07 -17.97 -17.64
CA THR A 176 -1.59 -16.72 -17.05
C THR A 176 -0.46 -15.78 -16.64
N ALA A 177 0.61 -16.30 -16.01
CA ALA A 177 1.78 -15.50 -15.62
C ALA A 177 2.44 -14.85 -16.84
N GLN A 178 2.67 -15.61 -17.91
CA GLN A 178 3.28 -15.11 -19.16
C GLN A 178 2.41 -14.06 -19.85
N ARG A 179 1.10 -14.26 -19.89
CA ARG A 179 0.15 -13.28 -20.48
C ARG A 179 0.15 -11.97 -19.70
N LEU A 180 0.10 -12.03 -18.38
CA LEU A 180 0.15 -10.85 -17.50
C LEU A 180 1.48 -10.09 -17.66
N GLU A 181 2.59 -10.79 -17.76
CA GLU A 181 3.90 -10.18 -17.95
C GLU A 181 4.00 -9.53 -19.33
N ALA A 182 3.61 -10.21 -20.39
CA ALA A 182 3.62 -9.67 -21.76
C ALA A 182 2.71 -8.42 -21.87
N ALA A 183 1.52 -8.45 -21.26
CA ALA A 183 0.61 -7.32 -21.24
C ALA A 183 1.24 -6.12 -20.49
N ARG A 184 1.87 -6.36 -19.34
CA ARG A 184 2.57 -5.35 -18.57
C ARG A 184 3.71 -4.70 -19.35
N GLN A 185 4.57 -5.50 -19.98
CA GLN A 185 5.66 -5.00 -20.83
C GLN A 185 5.14 -4.16 -21.99
N SER A 186 4.09 -4.64 -22.67
CA SER A 186 3.41 -3.89 -23.73
C SER A 186 2.89 -2.54 -23.24
N LEU A 187 2.24 -2.50 -22.06
CA LEU A 187 1.72 -1.27 -21.47
C LEU A 187 2.83 -0.31 -21.05
N MET A 188 3.92 -0.80 -20.44
CA MET A 188 5.09 0.03 -20.09
C MET A 188 5.70 0.67 -21.34
N THR A 189 5.83 -0.09 -22.43
CA THR A 189 6.32 0.44 -23.71
C THR A 189 5.37 1.49 -24.28
N LEU A 190 4.06 1.20 -24.27
CA LEU A 190 3.03 2.07 -24.79
C LEU A 190 2.94 3.41 -24.05
N THR A 191 2.99 3.37 -22.73
CA THR A 191 2.88 4.54 -21.85
C THR A 191 4.21 5.25 -21.61
N ARG A 192 5.32 4.70 -22.11
CA ARG A 192 6.68 5.18 -21.82
C ARG A 192 7.02 5.23 -20.32
N LEU A 193 6.30 4.45 -19.52
CA LEU A 193 6.43 4.40 -18.08
C LEU A 193 7.27 3.20 -17.66
N GLN A 194 8.42 3.44 -17.04
CA GLN A 194 9.28 2.37 -16.54
C GLN A 194 8.93 2.07 -15.07
N ARG A 195 8.72 0.80 -14.79
CA ARG A 195 8.39 0.26 -13.46
C ARG A 195 9.30 -0.91 -13.12
N PRO A 196 10.58 -0.68 -12.80
CA PRO A 196 11.54 -1.76 -12.53
C PRO A 196 11.13 -2.63 -11.34
N GLU A 197 10.39 -2.07 -10.38
CA GLU A 197 9.85 -2.78 -9.22
C GLU A 197 8.85 -3.88 -9.58
N TYR A 198 8.33 -3.88 -10.80
CA TYR A 198 7.40 -4.90 -11.29
C TYR A 198 8.06 -6.22 -11.70
N THR A 199 9.38 -6.31 -11.71
CA THR A 199 10.11 -7.57 -11.97
C THR A 199 9.72 -8.66 -10.95
N ASN A 200 9.42 -8.26 -9.69
CA ASN A 200 8.99 -9.16 -8.63
C ASN A 200 7.60 -8.73 -8.07
N PHE A 201 6.70 -8.30 -8.95
CA PHE A 201 5.44 -7.75 -8.54
C PHE A 201 4.55 -8.77 -7.83
N GLN A 202 4.13 -8.46 -6.61
CA GLN A 202 3.18 -9.25 -5.86
C GLN A 202 1.76 -8.79 -6.14
N PHE A 203 1.00 -9.58 -6.91
CA PHE A 203 -0.41 -9.31 -7.13
C PHE A 203 -1.20 -9.36 -5.82
N HIS A 204 -2.17 -8.49 -5.69
CA HIS A 204 -3.03 -8.45 -4.51
C HIS A 204 -4.36 -7.73 -4.80
N ILE A 205 -5.32 -7.93 -3.90
CA ILE A 205 -6.53 -7.11 -3.78
C ILE A 205 -6.44 -6.36 -2.46
N SER A 206 -6.57 -5.04 -2.50
CA SER A 206 -6.64 -4.20 -1.29
C SER A 206 -8.07 -4.19 -0.76
N LEU A 207 -8.25 -4.47 0.54
CA LEU A 207 -9.56 -4.45 1.20
C LEU A 207 -9.70 -3.28 2.17
N ALA A 208 -8.61 -2.92 2.85
CA ALA A 208 -8.60 -1.81 3.79
C ALA A 208 -7.19 -1.26 4.00
N TYR A 209 -7.11 0.03 4.26
CA TYR A 209 -5.86 0.71 4.61
C TYR A 209 -5.77 0.93 6.12
N LEU A 210 -4.64 0.56 6.70
CA LEU A 210 -4.37 0.82 8.10
C LEU A 210 -4.16 2.32 8.33
N CYS A 211 -4.93 2.89 9.26
CA CYS A 211 -4.89 4.32 9.59
C CYS A 211 -4.32 4.61 10.98
N ASP A 212 -4.20 3.60 11.82
CA ASP A 212 -3.54 3.69 13.12
C ASP A 212 -2.90 2.36 13.50
N THR A 213 -1.78 2.40 14.23
CA THR A 213 -1.01 1.22 14.60
C THR A 213 -1.83 0.29 15.51
N LEU A 214 -1.78 -1.01 15.23
CA LEU A 214 -2.42 -2.03 16.04
C LEU A 214 -1.68 -2.23 17.36
N ASP A 215 -2.42 -2.34 18.47
CA ASP A 215 -1.86 -2.85 19.71
C ASP A 215 -1.57 -4.37 19.62
N ALA A 216 -0.91 -4.94 20.64
CA ALA A 216 -0.50 -6.34 20.61
C ALA A 216 -1.69 -7.32 20.52
N ALA A 217 -2.82 -6.99 21.17
CA ALA A 217 -4.00 -7.82 21.16
C ALA A 217 -4.79 -7.68 19.85
N GLU A 218 -4.89 -6.45 19.30
CA GLU A 218 -5.43 -6.18 17.98
C GLU A 218 -4.59 -6.87 16.90
N GLN A 219 -3.27 -6.82 16.99
CA GLN A 219 -2.38 -7.49 16.04
C GLN A 219 -2.53 -9.01 16.06
N THR A 220 -2.70 -9.62 17.25
CA THR A 220 -2.96 -11.05 17.36
C THR A 220 -4.28 -11.44 16.72
N ALA A 221 -5.35 -10.67 16.98
CA ALA A 221 -6.66 -10.86 16.36
C ALA A 221 -6.59 -10.68 14.83
N TYR A 222 -5.89 -9.65 14.37
CA TYR A 222 -5.68 -9.38 12.95
C TYR A 222 -5.00 -10.56 12.23
N ARG A 223 -3.89 -11.06 12.77
CA ARG A 223 -3.20 -12.24 12.21
C ARG A 223 -4.09 -13.46 12.13
N THR A 224 -4.88 -13.71 13.17
CA THR A 224 -5.81 -14.86 13.23
C THR A 224 -6.90 -14.73 12.18
N ALA A 225 -7.56 -13.57 12.09
CA ALA A 225 -8.61 -13.31 11.12
C ALA A 225 -8.09 -13.41 9.68
N VAL A 226 -6.99 -12.74 9.36
CA VAL A 226 -6.38 -12.77 8.01
C VAL A 226 -6.01 -14.20 7.63
N ARG A 227 -5.41 -14.97 8.52
CA ARG A 227 -5.09 -16.38 8.25
C ARG A 227 -6.34 -17.20 7.94
N GLY A 228 -7.41 -17.02 8.72
CA GLY A 228 -8.69 -17.70 8.50
C GLY A 228 -9.29 -17.37 7.15
N TRP A 229 -9.41 -16.08 6.83
CA TRP A 229 -9.96 -15.60 5.57
C TRP A 229 -9.17 -16.09 4.34
N LEU A 230 -7.84 -15.99 4.39
CA LEU A 230 -7.00 -16.43 3.28
C LEU A 230 -7.04 -17.96 3.09
N THR A 231 -7.17 -18.73 4.18
CA THR A 231 -7.34 -20.19 4.10
C THR A 231 -8.67 -20.55 3.45
N GLN A 232 -9.76 -19.91 3.85
CA GLN A 232 -11.09 -20.10 3.25
C GLN A 232 -11.11 -19.73 1.77
N LEU A 233 -10.56 -18.55 1.41
CA LEU A 233 -10.47 -18.12 0.01
C LEU A 233 -9.63 -19.07 -0.84
N ALA A 234 -8.50 -19.55 -0.31
CA ALA A 234 -7.64 -20.49 -1.03
C ALA A 234 -8.34 -21.84 -1.27
N ALA A 235 -9.10 -22.32 -0.29
CA ALA A 235 -9.88 -23.57 -0.41
C ALA A 235 -11.05 -23.43 -1.40
N ALA A 236 -11.63 -22.24 -1.53
CA ALA A 236 -12.73 -21.96 -2.44
C ALA A 236 -12.31 -21.89 -3.93
N GLY A 237 -11.01 -21.96 -4.22
CA GLY A 237 -10.49 -21.98 -5.58
C GLY A 237 -10.02 -20.61 -6.11
N PRO A 238 -9.71 -20.53 -7.41
CA PRO A 238 -9.13 -19.32 -7.99
C PRO A 238 -10.06 -18.10 -7.94
N ILE A 239 -9.45 -16.93 -7.84
CA ILE A 239 -10.09 -15.63 -8.08
C ILE A 239 -10.00 -15.36 -9.59
N THR A 240 -11.13 -15.13 -10.24
CA THR A 240 -11.20 -14.77 -11.66
C THR A 240 -11.36 -13.27 -11.81
N VAL A 241 -10.51 -12.68 -12.64
CA VAL A 241 -10.58 -11.28 -13.08
C VAL A 241 -10.93 -11.33 -14.57
N PRO A 242 -12.17 -11.03 -14.95
CA PRO A 242 -12.63 -11.23 -16.34
C PRO A 242 -11.98 -10.29 -17.35
N ARG A 243 -11.76 -9.02 -16.95
CA ARG A 243 -11.27 -7.96 -17.85
C ARG A 243 -10.34 -7.02 -17.13
N PHE A 244 -9.44 -6.40 -17.88
CA PHE A 244 -8.56 -5.34 -17.38
C PHE A 244 -8.83 -4.05 -18.13
N HIS A 245 -8.73 -2.93 -17.42
CA HIS A 245 -9.09 -1.63 -17.95
C HIS A 245 -8.03 -0.58 -17.59
N PHE A 246 -7.87 0.38 -18.47
CA PHE A 246 -7.28 1.66 -18.12
C PHE A 246 -8.30 2.47 -17.34
N CYS A 247 -7.91 2.92 -16.15
CA CYS A 247 -8.77 3.65 -15.21
C CYS A 247 -8.10 4.92 -14.73
N THR A 248 -8.91 5.92 -14.39
CA THR A 248 -8.52 7.10 -13.59
C THR A 248 -9.18 7.04 -12.23
N PHE A 249 -8.59 7.72 -11.25
CA PHE A 249 -9.11 7.80 -9.89
C PHE A 249 -8.72 9.13 -9.26
N ASP A 250 -9.56 9.63 -8.34
CA ASP A 250 -9.31 10.85 -7.58
C ASP A 250 -8.88 10.53 -6.13
N ASP A 251 -9.24 9.33 -5.66
CA ASP A 251 -8.85 8.75 -4.38
C ASP A 251 -8.89 7.21 -4.47
N MET A 252 -8.78 6.52 -3.34
CA MET A 252 -8.76 5.04 -3.31
C MET A 252 -10.15 4.40 -3.28
N TYR A 253 -11.24 5.17 -3.36
CA TYR A 253 -12.59 4.64 -3.24
C TYR A 253 -13.25 4.29 -4.57
N ALA A 254 -12.84 4.95 -5.67
CA ALA A 254 -13.44 4.71 -6.97
C ALA A 254 -12.44 4.79 -8.10
N PHE A 255 -12.59 3.88 -9.07
CA PHE A 255 -11.76 3.79 -10.26
C PHE A 255 -12.67 3.89 -11.48
N ARG A 256 -12.56 5.00 -12.19
CA ARG A 256 -13.35 5.26 -13.40
C ARG A 256 -12.74 4.50 -14.58
N THR A 257 -13.44 3.52 -15.08
CA THR A 257 -13.06 2.77 -16.28
C THR A 257 -13.16 3.64 -17.54
N LEU A 258 -12.10 3.65 -18.34
CA LEU A 258 -12.03 4.41 -19.58
C LEU A 258 -11.93 3.52 -20.83
N HIS A 259 -11.18 2.41 -20.76
CA HIS A 259 -10.98 1.50 -21.90
C HIS A 259 -10.49 0.13 -21.44
N GLU A 260 -10.93 -0.93 -22.11
CA GLU A 260 -10.45 -2.29 -21.90
C GLU A 260 -9.07 -2.49 -22.57
N VAL A 261 -8.16 -3.26 -21.93
CA VAL A 261 -6.78 -3.44 -22.38
C VAL A 261 -6.37 -4.91 -22.53
#